data_e774f725036b3627bdc9879962f9f9f0
#
_entry.id   e774f725036b3627bdc9879962f9f9f0
#
_cell.length_a   1.000
_cell.length_b   1.000
_cell.length_c   1.000
_cell.angle_alpha   90.00
_cell.angle_beta   90.00
_cell.angle_gamma   90.00
#
_symmetry.space_group_name_H-M   'P 1'
#
loop_
_entity.id
_entity.type
_entity.pdbx_description
1 polymer ?
#
loop_
_entity_poly.entity_id
_entity_poly.type
_entity_poly.pdbx_seq_one_letter_code
_entity_poly.pdbx_strand_id
1 'polypeptide(L)'
;MRNRQLTLSFPSTLYLSPVLELLLADVPAQLVPLVRLGLQEALVNAAKHGNNLDPAKAVRVHYRGGADWWCWVIEDQGAGCPECTCLHQGPEDSWESGRGLYILHQVFDQVEWCQQRQRLQLTKRLAEVDSCP
;
A
#
# COMPACT_ATOMS: atom_id res chain seq x y z
N MET A 1 11.08 -4.56 -22.17
CA MET A 1 10.18 -3.90 -21.36
C MET A 1 10.82 -3.05 -20.36
N ARG A 2 10.33 -1.86 -20.14
CA ARG A 2 10.98 -1.00 -19.24
C ARG A 2 10.39 -1.10 -17.90
N ASN A 3 11.14 -1.18 -16.86
CA ASN A 3 10.68 -1.07 -15.49
C ASN A 3 10.62 0.39 -15.13
N ARG A 4 9.69 0.75 -14.31
CA ARG A 4 9.53 2.13 -13.88
C ARG A 4 9.55 2.19 -12.37
N GLN A 5 10.19 3.20 -11.83
CA GLN A 5 10.28 3.40 -10.39
C GLN A 5 9.86 4.82 -10.07
N LEU A 6 9.24 4.98 -8.92
CA LEU A 6 8.78 6.28 -8.49
C LEU A 6 8.77 6.32 -6.98
N THR A 7 9.22 7.41 -6.40
CA THR A 7 9.14 7.61 -4.95
C THR A 7 8.39 8.88 -4.69
N LEU A 8 7.38 8.80 -3.84
CA LEU A 8 6.60 9.96 -3.46
C LEU A 8 6.67 10.13 -1.96
N SER A 9 6.65 11.38 -1.51
CA SER A 9 6.59 11.67 -0.09
C SER A 9 5.60 12.81 0.06
N PHE A 10 4.64 12.66 0.95
CA PHE A 10 3.60 13.67 1.11
C PHE A 10 3.13 13.70 2.56
N PRO A 11 2.57 14.81 3.02
CA PRO A 11 2.14 14.89 4.41
C PRO A 11 0.95 13.96 4.67
N SER A 12 0.73 13.65 5.92
CA SER A 12 -0.37 12.80 6.29
C SER A 12 -1.68 13.49 5.94
N THR A 13 -2.39 12.94 4.99
CA THR A 13 -3.60 13.56 4.49
C THR A 13 -4.53 12.48 4.01
N LEU A 14 -5.81 12.77 3.97
CA LEU A 14 -6.77 11.87 3.37
C LEU A 14 -7.18 12.31 1.97
N TYR A 15 -6.59 13.40 1.49
CA TYR A 15 -6.84 13.83 0.13
C TYR A 15 -5.82 13.14 -0.77
N LEU A 16 -6.16 11.97 -1.23
CA LEU A 16 -5.20 11.10 -1.89
C LEU A 16 -5.35 10.96 -3.40
N SER A 17 -6.34 11.64 -3.97
CA SER A 17 -6.58 11.49 -5.39
C SER A 17 -5.36 11.73 -6.26
N PRO A 18 -4.61 12.83 -6.06
CA PRO A 18 -3.44 13.04 -6.92
C PRO A 18 -2.38 11.98 -6.74
N VAL A 19 -2.21 11.50 -5.51
CA VAL A 19 -1.22 10.49 -5.23
C VAL A 19 -1.63 9.19 -5.92
N LEU A 20 -2.90 8.84 -5.82
CA LEU A 20 -3.38 7.61 -6.43
C LEU A 20 -3.23 7.64 -7.94
N GLU A 21 -3.45 8.79 -8.55
CA GLU A 21 -3.28 8.88 -9.99
C GLU A 21 -1.86 8.58 -10.42
N LEU A 22 -0.90 9.07 -9.67
CA LEU A 22 0.49 8.81 -10.00
C LEU A 22 0.84 7.34 -9.78
N LEU A 23 0.33 6.76 -8.71
CA LEU A 23 0.67 5.39 -8.38
C LEU A 23 -0.02 4.38 -9.28
N LEU A 24 -1.08 4.77 -9.96
CA LEU A 24 -1.80 3.87 -10.82
C LEU A 24 -1.50 4.07 -12.30
N ALA A 25 -0.61 4.97 -12.60
CA ALA A 25 -0.38 5.35 -13.99
C ALA A 25 0.01 4.18 -14.90
N ASP A 26 0.70 3.19 -14.36
CA ASP A 26 1.13 2.06 -15.16
C ASP A 26 0.19 0.86 -15.06
N VAL A 27 -0.83 0.95 -14.27
CA VAL A 27 -1.71 -0.20 -14.03
C VAL A 27 -2.73 -0.27 -15.16
N PRO A 28 -2.97 -1.44 -15.73
CA PRO A 28 -3.94 -1.54 -16.82
C PRO A 28 -5.33 -1.09 -16.37
N ALA A 29 -6.04 -0.46 -17.28
CA ALA A 29 -7.33 0.14 -16.96
C ALA A 29 -8.28 -0.82 -16.28
N GLN A 30 -8.29 -2.07 -16.68
CA GLN A 30 -9.21 -3.02 -16.10
C GLN A 30 -8.89 -3.35 -14.66
N LEU A 31 -7.65 -3.13 -14.21
CA LEU A 31 -7.28 -3.39 -12.83
C LEU A 31 -7.35 -2.14 -11.96
N VAL A 32 -7.46 -0.96 -12.56
CA VAL A 32 -7.39 0.28 -11.80
C VAL A 32 -8.44 0.36 -10.70
N PRO A 33 -9.70 0.05 -10.92
CA PRO A 33 -10.65 0.20 -9.81
C PRO A 33 -10.32 -0.66 -8.62
N LEU A 34 -9.87 -1.87 -8.87
CA LEU A 34 -9.53 -2.77 -7.81
C LEU A 34 -8.28 -2.33 -7.07
N VAL A 35 -7.22 -2.03 -7.81
CA VAL A 35 -5.95 -1.64 -7.19
C VAL A 35 -6.11 -0.29 -6.50
N ARG A 36 -6.91 0.61 -7.06
CA ARG A 36 -7.16 1.88 -6.43
C ARG A 36 -7.79 1.71 -5.05
N LEU A 37 -8.75 0.81 -4.94
CA LEU A 37 -9.39 0.56 -3.67
C LEU A 37 -8.36 0.08 -2.64
N GLY A 38 -7.54 -0.86 -3.02
CA GLY A 38 -6.54 -1.38 -2.11
C GLY A 38 -5.51 -0.35 -1.70
N LEU A 39 -5.01 0.42 -2.66
CA LEU A 39 -4.02 1.44 -2.34
C LEU A 39 -4.63 2.52 -1.45
N GLN A 40 -5.88 2.89 -1.71
CA GLN A 40 -6.50 3.90 -0.88
C GLN A 40 -6.61 3.42 0.56
N GLU A 41 -6.99 2.17 0.78
CA GLU A 41 -7.06 1.61 2.12
C GLU A 41 -5.70 1.67 2.80
N ALA A 42 -4.66 1.28 2.09
CA ALA A 42 -3.33 1.26 2.67
C ALA A 42 -2.82 2.66 2.99
N LEU A 43 -3.08 3.62 2.11
CA LEU A 43 -2.60 4.97 2.32
C LEU A 43 -3.38 5.66 3.43
N VAL A 44 -4.68 5.43 3.53
CA VAL A 44 -5.47 5.97 4.61
C VAL A 44 -4.97 5.41 5.95
N ASN A 45 -4.66 4.14 5.98
CA ASN A 45 -4.16 3.55 7.21
C ASN A 45 -2.80 4.11 7.59
N ALA A 46 -1.94 4.36 6.63
CA ALA A 46 -0.64 4.95 6.93
C ALA A 46 -0.80 6.37 7.49
N ALA A 47 -1.65 7.17 6.88
CA ALA A 47 -1.83 8.55 7.31
C ALA A 47 -2.59 8.63 8.63
N LYS A 48 -3.64 7.83 8.78
CA LYS A 48 -4.50 7.95 9.92
C LYS A 48 -4.02 7.15 11.10
N HIS A 49 -3.73 5.89 10.91
CA HIS A 49 -3.34 5.03 12.03
C HIS A 49 -1.84 5.02 12.25
N GLY A 50 -1.05 5.15 11.22
CA GLY A 50 0.38 5.21 11.39
C GLY A 50 0.83 6.55 11.91
N ASN A 51 0.44 7.62 11.21
CA ASN A 51 0.91 8.96 11.54
C ASN A 51 -0.08 9.80 12.34
N ASN A 52 -1.25 9.26 12.67
CA ASN A 52 -2.26 9.99 13.43
C ASN A 52 -2.66 11.28 12.75
N LEU A 53 -2.62 11.32 11.45
CA LEU A 53 -2.93 12.51 10.65
C LEU A 53 -2.10 13.72 11.05
N ASP A 54 -0.90 13.49 11.58
CA ASP A 54 -0.01 14.55 11.99
C ASP A 54 0.60 15.17 10.72
N PRO A 55 0.32 16.43 10.42
CA PRO A 55 0.82 17.04 9.18
C PRO A 55 2.32 17.17 9.16
N ALA A 56 2.98 17.07 10.29
CA ALA A 56 4.43 17.13 10.32
C ALA A 56 5.05 15.79 9.96
N LYS A 57 4.26 14.74 9.86
CA LYS A 57 4.78 13.44 9.50
C LYS A 57 4.38 13.11 8.08
N ALA A 58 5.22 12.40 7.40
CA ALA A 58 5.01 12.09 5.99
C ALA A 58 4.67 10.65 5.76
N VAL A 59 3.97 10.40 4.67
CA VAL A 59 3.78 9.06 4.14
C VAL A 59 4.66 8.99 2.92
N ARG A 60 5.43 7.91 2.80
CA ARG A 60 6.32 7.74 1.66
C ARG A 60 5.96 6.48 0.92
N VAL A 61 5.91 6.55 -0.38
CA VAL A 61 5.58 5.40 -1.19
C VAL A 61 6.67 5.18 -2.21
N HIS A 62 7.16 3.96 -2.29
CA HIS A 62 8.11 3.57 -3.30
C HIS A 62 7.39 2.62 -4.24
N TYR A 63 7.37 2.93 -5.50
CA TYR A 63 6.68 2.13 -6.49
C TYR A 63 7.67 1.58 -7.51
N ARG A 64 7.48 0.32 -7.88
CA ARG A 64 8.21 -0.28 -8.98
C ARG A 64 7.25 -1.10 -9.79
N GLY A 65 7.35 -1.01 -11.09
CA GLY A 65 6.48 -1.78 -11.95
C GLY A 65 7.21 -2.32 -13.16
N GLY A 66 6.71 -3.41 -13.67
CA GLY A 66 7.21 -4.03 -14.88
C GLY A 66 6.08 -4.25 -15.84
N ALA A 67 6.21 -5.26 -16.69
CA ALA A 67 5.22 -5.51 -17.71
C ALA A 67 3.95 -6.11 -17.13
N ASP A 68 4.09 -6.98 -16.17
CA ASP A 68 2.94 -7.72 -15.66
C ASP A 68 2.95 -7.81 -14.15
N TRP A 69 3.64 -6.92 -13.48
CA TRP A 69 3.63 -6.87 -12.02
C TRP A 69 3.89 -5.45 -11.55
N TRP A 70 3.37 -5.12 -10.37
CA TRP A 70 3.52 -3.80 -9.78
C TRP A 70 3.65 -3.97 -8.28
N CYS A 71 4.53 -3.17 -7.68
CA CYS A 71 4.82 -3.27 -6.25
C CYS A 71 4.86 -1.88 -5.63
N TRP A 72 4.17 -1.72 -4.52
CA TRP A 72 4.14 -0.47 -3.78
C TRP A 72 4.59 -0.75 -2.36
N VAL A 73 5.53 0.06 -1.87
CA VAL A 73 5.98 -0.04 -0.48
C VAL A 73 5.58 1.25 0.19
N ILE A 74 4.73 1.17 1.20
CA ILE A 74 4.18 2.34 1.86
C ILE A 74 4.76 2.42 3.26
N GLU A 75 5.38 3.56 3.59
CA GLU A 75 6.01 3.77 4.88
C GLU A 75 5.38 4.95 5.58
N ASP A 76 5.17 4.84 6.88
CA ASP A 76 4.73 5.97 7.66
C ASP A 76 5.76 6.26 8.72
N GLN A 77 5.58 7.34 9.45
CA GLN A 77 6.52 7.74 10.49
C GLN A 77 5.88 7.60 11.87
N GLY A 78 5.00 6.63 12.02
CA GLY A 78 4.40 6.37 13.29
C GLY A 78 5.41 5.92 14.30
N ALA A 79 4.98 5.87 15.54
CA ALA A 79 5.87 5.52 16.62
C ALA A 79 6.36 4.12 16.50
N GLY A 80 5.61 3.26 15.95
CA GLY A 80 6.01 1.90 15.90
C GLY A 80 5.84 1.28 17.24
N CYS A 81 6.19 0.05 17.34
CA CYS A 81 6.11 -0.65 18.58
C CYS A 81 7.41 -1.35 18.74
N PRO A 82 8.28 -0.78 19.46
CA PRO A 82 9.61 -1.32 19.57
C PRO A 82 9.65 -2.74 20.04
N GLU A 83 8.84 -3.10 20.91
CA GLU A 83 8.91 -4.41 21.36
C GLU A 83 7.91 -5.21 20.69
N CYS A 84 7.51 -4.86 19.62
CA CYS A 84 6.55 -5.48 19.02
C CYS A 84 6.89 -6.69 18.51
N THR A 85 6.46 -7.49 18.96
CA THR A 85 6.66 -8.68 18.57
C THR A 85 5.48 -9.08 17.96
N CYS A 86 4.72 -8.30 17.60
CA CYS A 86 3.50 -8.65 17.30
C CYS A 86 3.33 -8.89 15.91
N LEU A 87 3.90 -9.85 15.42
CA LEU A 87 3.75 -10.22 14.13
C LEU A 87 2.34 -10.39 13.80
N HIS A 88 1.60 -11.01 14.63
CA HIS A 88 0.26 -11.28 14.36
C HIS A 88 -0.59 -10.10 14.59
N GLN A 89 -0.03 -9.06 15.08
CA GLN A 89 -0.81 -7.91 15.30
C GLN A 89 -0.70 -6.91 14.24
N GLY A 90 0.02 -7.04 13.30
CA GLY A 90 0.21 -6.12 12.26
C GLY A 90 -0.86 -5.09 12.04
N PRO A 91 -1.15 -4.76 10.82
CA PRO A 91 -2.07 -3.69 10.53
C PRO A 91 -3.47 -3.96 11.01
N GLU A 92 -3.84 -5.22 11.08
CA GLU A 92 -5.20 -5.52 11.40
C GLU A 92 -5.61 -5.02 12.74
N ASP A 93 -4.71 -4.93 13.67
CA ASP A 93 -5.05 -4.48 15.00
C ASP A 93 -5.24 -3.00 15.10
N SER A 94 -4.65 -2.25 14.21
CA SER A 94 -4.79 -0.82 14.29
C SER A 94 -5.83 -0.34 13.29
N TRP A 95 -6.40 -1.20 12.48
CA TRP A 95 -7.38 -0.79 11.49
C TRP A 95 -8.76 -0.90 12.11
N GLU A 96 -9.54 0.10 11.89
CA GLU A 96 -10.79 0.25 12.57
C GLU A 96 -11.68 -0.94 12.56
N SER A 97 -11.77 -1.65 11.55
CA SER A 97 -12.69 -2.75 11.50
C SER A 97 -12.07 -4.03 11.01
N GLY A 98 -10.80 -4.02 10.77
CA GLY A 98 -10.17 -5.19 10.19
C GLY A 98 -10.49 -5.39 8.74
N ARG A 99 -11.41 -4.63 8.21
CA ARG A 99 -11.76 -4.79 6.81
C ARG A 99 -10.66 -4.34 5.89
N GLY A 100 -9.85 -3.40 6.34
CA GLY A 100 -8.75 -2.92 5.52
C GLY A 100 -7.81 -4.04 5.15
N LEU A 101 -7.43 -4.86 6.12
CA LEU A 101 -6.53 -5.95 5.83
C LEU A 101 -7.19 -6.96 4.91
N TYR A 102 -8.46 -7.24 5.13
CA TYR A 102 -9.18 -8.15 4.27
C TYR A 102 -9.18 -7.61 2.82
N ILE A 103 -9.44 -6.34 2.65
CA ILE A 103 -9.44 -5.73 1.33
C ILE A 103 -8.08 -5.89 0.68
N LEU A 104 -7.00 -5.64 1.41
CA LEU A 104 -5.67 -5.76 0.84
C LEU A 104 -5.40 -7.18 0.36
N HIS A 105 -5.81 -8.17 1.13
CA HIS A 105 -5.58 -9.54 0.71
C HIS A 105 -6.47 -9.94 -0.47
N GLN A 106 -7.60 -9.28 -0.65
CA GLN A 106 -8.43 -9.54 -1.80
C GLN A 106 -7.87 -8.89 -3.06
N VAL A 107 -7.22 -7.76 -2.91
CA VAL A 107 -6.73 -6.99 -4.05
C VAL A 107 -5.34 -7.42 -4.49
N PHE A 108 -4.43 -7.60 -3.54
CA PHE A 108 -3.04 -7.83 -3.87
C PHE A 108 -2.62 -9.28 -3.74
N ASP A 109 -1.69 -9.68 -4.56
CA ASP A 109 -1.20 -11.05 -4.53
C ASP A 109 -0.27 -11.29 -3.35
N GLN A 110 0.41 -10.25 -2.91
CA GLN A 110 1.26 -10.34 -1.73
C GLN A 110 1.06 -9.13 -0.88
N VAL A 111 0.92 -9.33 0.43
CA VAL A 111 0.78 -8.25 1.40
C VAL A 111 1.77 -8.58 2.51
N GLU A 112 2.79 -7.74 2.70
CA GLU A 112 3.80 -7.98 3.71
C GLU A 112 3.96 -6.75 4.58
N TRP A 113 3.92 -6.96 5.88
CA TRP A 113 4.03 -5.87 6.83
C TRP A 113 5.30 -6.03 7.66
N CYS A 114 6.08 -4.96 7.74
CA CYS A 114 7.26 -4.94 8.60
C CYS A 114 7.04 -3.88 9.66
N GLN A 115 6.67 -4.34 10.86
CA GLN A 115 6.31 -3.41 11.88
C GLN A 115 7.47 -2.59 12.39
N GLN A 116 8.64 -3.16 12.45
CA GLN A 116 9.77 -2.42 12.93
C GLN A 116 10.09 -1.23 12.04
N ARG A 117 9.80 -1.31 10.77
CA ARG A 117 10.10 -0.22 9.87
C ARG A 117 8.86 0.53 9.45
N GLN A 118 7.71 0.20 10.00
CA GLN A 118 6.47 0.84 9.64
C GLN A 118 6.27 0.82 8.14
N ARG A 119 6.46 -0.36 7.56
CA ARG A 119 6.46 -0.50 6.11
C ARG A 119 5.50 -1.60 5.67
N LEU A 120 4.68 -1.30 4.68
CA LEU A 120 3.75 -2.25 4.11
C LEU A 120 4.10 -2.43 2.65
N GLN A 121 4.32 -3.66 2.23
CA GLN A 121 4.64 -3.94 0.84
C GLN A 121 3.49 -4.66 0.18
N LEU A 122 3.03 -4.14 -0.94
CA LEU A 122 1.91 -4.69 -1.68
C LEU A 122 2.34 -5.02 -3.10
N THR A 123 2.03 -6.20 -3.56
CA THR A 123 2.39 -6.60 -4.91
C THR A 123 1.16 -7.11 -5.64
N LYS A 124 0.99 -6.64 -6.87
CA LYS A 124 -0.09 -7.09 -7.73
C LYS A 124 0.50 -7.63 -9.01
N ARG A 125 0.02 -8.77 -9.46
CA ARG A 125 0.47 -9.36 -10.71
C ARG A 125 -0.69 -9.47 -11.67
N LEU A 126 -0.37 -9.35 -12.92
CA LEU A 126 -1.38 -9.58 -13.93
C LEU A 126 -1.63 -11.07 -13.99
N ALA A 127 -2.88 -11.45 -13.93
CA ALA A 127 -3.19 -12.85 -13.94
C ALA A 127 -2.77 -13.46 -15.25
N GLU A 128 -2.27 -14.68 -15.20
CA GLU A 128 -1.87 -15.32 -16.39
C GLU A 128 -3.04 -15.95 -16.98
N VAL A 129 -3.66 -15.28 -17.84
CA VAL A 129 -4.82 -15.75 -18.41
C VAL A 129 -4.69 -17.02 -19.12
N ASP A 130 -3.62 -17.15 -19.68
CA ASP A 130 -3.43 -18.29 -20.43
C ASP A 130 -3.24 -19.47 -19.65
N SER A 131 -3.02 -19.27 -18.47
CA SER A 131 -2.76 -20.38 -17.69
C SER A 131 -3.89 -21.29 -17.76
N CYS A 132 -4.93 -20.90 -18.27
CA CYS A 132 -5.91 -21.76 -18.31
C CYS A 132 -6.06 -22.26 -19.59
N PRO A 133 -5.82 -23.23 -19.93
CA PRO A 133 -6.07 -23.84 -21.17
C PRO A 133 -7.30 -24.56 -21.18
#